data_f389e8e5508bd361c9db8baeea05cda3
#
_entry.id   f389e8e5508bd361c9db8baeea05cda3
#
_cell.length_a   1.000
_cell.length_b   1.000
_cell.length_c   1.000
_cell.angle_alpha   90.00
_cell.angle_beta   90.00
_cell.angle_gamma   90.00
#
_symmetry.space_group_name_H-M   'P 1'
#
loop_
_entity.id
_entity.type
_entity.pdbx_description
1 polymer ?
#
loop_
_entity_poly.entity_id
_entity_poly.type
_entity_poly.pdbx_seq_one_letter_code
_entity_poly.pdbx_strand_id
1 'polypeptide(L)'
;KLLLVIPENSYKSNDFVTSAEKLDLDFLVITDSQQVSGQFSDTVIIHSFDKELENDVREKLQDVTHILPVDHSALKFSAYLVDLLKAKGNNTKSINSAMNKFESRNIFNSISEIKIQNAIVKTIEDIDLFLNENGTSVLKPIYGTASKSVIKIHSIKENKTAVEKLMQDCSDQDLIIEEFVDGSEYALEGN
;
A
#
# COMPACT_ATOMS: atom_id res chain seq x y z
N LYS A 1 7.37 -6.25 -23.04
CA LYS A 1 8.15 -5.18 -22.41
C LYS A 1 7.67 -4.96 -20.97
N LEU A 2 8.61 -4.84 -20.02
CA LEU A 2 8.36 -4.51 -18.62
C LEU A 2 8.38 -2.98 -18.41
N LEU A 3 7.46 -2.43 -17.62
CA LEU A 3 7.52 -1.06 -17.12
C LEU A 3 7.80 -1.07 -15.61
N LEU A 4 8.91 -0.48 -15.22
CA LEU A 4 9.24 -0.19 -13.82
C LEU A 4 8.70 1.20 -13.46
N VAL A 5 7.85 1.28 -12.44
CA VAL A 5 7.32 2.55 -11.94
C VAL A 5 8.10 2.92 -10.68
N ILE A 6 8.99 3.90 -10.83
CA ILE A 6 9.99 4.27 -9.83
C ILE A 6 9.69 5.67 -9.28
N PRO A 7 9.23 5.82 -8.03
CA PRO A 7 9.01 7.13 -7.43
C PRO A 7 10.32 7.79 -6.99
N GLU A 8 10.29 9.11 -6.86
CA GLU A 8 11.45 9.96 -6.52
C GLU A 8 12.24 9.46 -5.30
N ASN A 9 11.55 9.05 -4.26
CA ASN A 9 12.17 8.73 -2.97
C ASN A 9 12.41 7.24 -2.73
N SER A 10 12.42 6.41 -3.78
CA SER A 10 12.66 4.97 -3.63
C SER A 10 14.15 4.67 -3.51
N TYR A 11 14.55 4.10 -2.38
CA TYR A 11 15.92 3.58 -2.18
C TYR A 11 16.19 2.26 -2.92
N LYS A 12 15.15 1.64 -3.50
CA LYS A 12 15.23 0.35 -4.20
C LYS A 12 15.47 0.49 -5.70
N SER A 13 15.47 1.70 -6.24
CA SER A 13 15.50 1.96 -7.69
C SER A 13 16.62 1.23 -8.40
N ASN A 14 17.84 1.31 -7.89
CA ASN A 14 19.01 0.68 -8.47
C ASN A 14 18.93 -0.85 -8.49
N ASP A 15 18.38 -1.46 -7.43
CA ASP A 15 18.27 -2.91 -7.30
C ASP A 15 17.33 -3.49 -8.37
N PHE A 16 16.19 -2.81 -8.61
CA PHE A 16 15.24 -3.23 -9.63
C PHE A 16 15.77 -3.07 -11.05
N VAL A 17 16.39 -1.93 -11.35
CA VAL A 17 16.98 -1.69 -12.69
C VAL A 17 18.13 -2.64 -12.95
N THR A 18 19.06 -2.78 -12.00
CA THR A 18 20.19 -3.73 -12.13
C THR A 18 19.70 -5.16 -12.28
N SER A 19 18.61 -5.54 -11.61
CA SER A 19 18.04 -6.87 -11.75
C SER A 19 17.42 -7.09 -13.13
N ALA A 20 16.70 -6.08 -13.66
CA ALA A 20 16.15 -6.14 -14.99
C ALA A 20 17.26 -6.26 -16.07
N GLU A 21 18.36 -5.49 -15.92
CA GLU A 21 19.54 -5.58 -16.80
C GLU A 21 20.21 -6.95 -16.73
N LYS A 22 20.46 -7.47 -15.52
CA LYS A 22 21.08 -8.80 -15.34
C LYS A 22 20.25 -9.95 -15.94
N LEU A 23 18.93 -9.78 -15.95
CA LEU A 23 18.00 -10.74 -16.54
C LEU A 23 17.76 -10.52 -18.04
N ASP A 24 18.47 -9.56 -18.66
CA ASP A 24 18.34 -9.18 -20.08
C ASP A 24 16.88 -8.90 -20.48
N LEU A 25 16.13 -8.19 -19.60
CA LEU A 25 14.74 -7.84 -19.86
C LEU A 25 14.64 -6.61 -20.74
N ASP A 26 13.71 -6.63 -21.69
CA ASP A 26 13.28 -5.41 -22.39
C ASP A 26 12.38 -4.60 -21.46
N PHE A 27 12.88 -3.46 -20.95
CA PHE A 27 12.16 -2.65 -19.99
C PHE A 27 12.21 -1.14 -20.26
N LEU A 28 11.27 -0.43 -19.67
CA LEU A 28 11.21 1.03 -19.57
C LEU A 28 11.09 1.42 -18.09
N VAL A 29 11.51 2.60 -17.77
CA VAL A 29 11.30 3.24 -16.47
C VAL A 29 10.36 4.43 -16.64
N ILE A 30 9.34 4.55 -15.78
CA ILE A 30 8.58 5.79 -15.61
C ILE A 30 8.78 6.31 -14.20
N THR A 31 9.05 7.61 -14.07
CA THR A 31 9.37 8.25 -12.78
C THR A 31 8.78 9.64 -12.70
N ASP A 32 8.47 10.09 -11.49
CA ASP A 32 8.06 11.47 -11.20
C ASP A 32 9.24 12.40 -10.85
N SER A 33 10.48 11.91 -10.95
CA SER A 33 11.70 12.63 -10.58
C SER A 33 12.69 12.80 -11.72
N GLN A 34 13.16 14.03 -11.90
CA GLN A 34 14.27 14.34 -12.80
C GLN A 34 15.61 13.78 -12.31
N GLN A 35 15.79 13.64 -10.99
CA GLN A 35 17.04 13.09 -10.43
C GLN A 35 17.16 11.60 -10.72
N VAL A 36 16.05 10.85 -10.61
CA VAL A 36 16.01 9.42 -10.96
C VAL A 36 16.27 9.23 -12.45
N SER A 37 15.72 10.10 -13.31
CA SER A 37 15.92 10.01 -14.75
C SER A 37 17.38 10.16 -15.18
N GLY A 38 18.17 10.96 -14.47
CA GLY A 38 19.58 11.13 -14.76
C GLY A 38 20.47 9.92 -14.42
N GLN A 39 19.95 8.96 -13.69
CA GLN A 39 20.67 7.73 -13.31
C GLN A 39 20.52 6.60 -14.35
N PHE A 40 19.44 6.62 -15.11
CA PHE A 40 19.09 5.58 -16.08
C PHE A 40 18.95 6.25 -17.45
N SER A 41 19.77 5.87 -18.41
CA SER A 41 19.83 6.48 -19.74
C SER A 41 18.52 6.34 -20.57
N ASP A 42 18.56 6.31 -21.87
CA ASP A 42 17.52 6.50 -22.90
C ASP A 42 16.14 5.80 -22.73
N THR A 43 15.94 5.02 -21.67
CA THR A 43 14.72 4.24 -21.39
C THR A 43 13.78 4.89 -20.35
N VAL A 44 14.05 6.15 -19.97
CA VAL A 44 13.31 6.80 -18.89
C VAL A 44 12.27 7.79 -19.41
N ILE A 45 11.07 7.68 -18.88
CA ILE A 45 9.95 8.61 -19.09
C ILE A 45 9.72 9.36 -17.78
N ILE A 46 9.70 10.71 -17.85
CA ILE A 46 9.37 11.54 -16.70
C ILE A 46 7.88 11.90 -16.79
N HIS A 47 7.13 11.54 -15.76
CA HIS A 47 5.70 11.84 -15.68
C HIS A 47 5.24 11.92 -14.21
N SER A 48 4.44 12.94 -13.89
CA SER A 48 3.86 13.09 -12.54
C SER A 48 2.80 12.01 -12.29
N PHE A 49 2.92 11.30 -11.17
CA PHE A 49 2.00 10.22 -10.80
C PHE A 49 0.60 10.71 -10.38
N ASP A 50 0.45 12.02 -10.16
CA ASP A 50 -0.84 12.66 -9.83
C ASP A 50 -1.63 13.10 -11.06
N LYS A 51 -1.06 12.94 -12.27
CA LYS A 51 -1.67 13.39 -13.53
C LYS A 51 -2.10 12.23 -14.41
N GLU A 52 -3.11 12.47 -15.21
CA GLU A 52 -3.48 11.57 -16.31
C GLU A 52 -2.35 11.47 -17.33
N LEU A 53 -2.25 10.30 -17.94
CA LEU A 53 -1.20 10.01 -18.91
C LEU A 53 -1.40 10.82 -20.19
N GLU A 54 -0.41 11.62 -20.58
CA GLU A 54 -0.40 12.39 -21.82
C GLU A 54 -0.29 11.43 -23.03
N ASN A 55 -0.83 11.85 -24.18
CA ASN A 55 -0.90 10.99 -25.36
C ASN A 55 0.46 10.52 -25.86
N ASP A 56 1.45 11.39 -25.86
CA ASP A 56 2.83 11.06 -26.27
C ASP A 56 3.50 10.06 -25.33
N VAL A 57 3.22 10.15 -24.02
CA VAL A 57 3.67 9.16 -23.05
C VAL A 57 2.95 7.83 -23.27
N ARG A 58 1.64 7.86 -23.53
CA ARG A 58 0.84 6.67 -23.82
C ARG A 58 1.34 5.92 -25.06
N GLU A 59 1.71 6.65 -26.12
CA GLU A 59 2.30 6.05 -27.32
C GLU A 59 3.60 5.31 -27.02
N LYS A 60 4.48 5.84 -26.15
CA LYS A 60 5.71 5.18 -25.73
C LYS A 60 5.46 3.90 -24.94
N LEU A 61 4.30 3.77 -24.30
CA LEU A 61 3.93 2.63 -23.45
C LEU A 61 3.09 1.55 -24.17
N GLN A 62 2.80 1.71 -25.48
CA GLN A 62 1.90 0.79 -26.21
C GLN A 62 2.34 -0.67 -26.22
N ASP A 63 3.65 -0.95 -26.12
CA ASP A 63 4.23 -2.29 -26.12
C ASP A 63 4.43 -2.85 -24.70
N VAL A 64 4.04 -2.12 -23.67
CA VAL A 64 4.14 -2.55 -22.27
C VAL A 64 3.15 -3.68 -22.02
N THR A 65 3.66 -4.80 -21.52
CA THR A 65 2.86 -5.98 -21.19
C THR A 65 2.83 -6.31 -19.72
N HIS A 66 3.80 -5.81 -18.94
CA HIS A 66 3.93 -6.02 -17.50
C HIS A 66 4.29 -4.70 -16.82
N ILE A 67 3.70 -4.44 -15.66
CA ILE A 67 3.94 -3.23 -14.88
C ILE A 67 4.29 -3.61 -13.46
N LEU A 68 5.42 -3.09 -12.96
CA LEU A 68 5.95 -3.37 -11.63
C LEU A 68 6.20 -2.06 -10.87
N PRO A 69 5.46 -1.76 -9.80
CA PRO A 69 5.79 -0.67 -8.89
C PRO A 69 6.99 -1.03 -8.03
N VAL A 70 7.93 -0.11 -7.90
CA VAL A 70 9.17 -0.34 -7.13
C VAL A 70 8.99 0.03 -5.65
N ASP A 71 8.00 0.87 -5.33
CA ASP A 71 7.73 1.32 -3.97
C ASP A 71 6.23 1.54 -3.73
N HIS A 72 5.85 1.69 -2.44
CA HIS A 72 4.47 1.90 -2.02
C HIS A 72 3.82 3.14 -2.67
N SER A 73 4.55 4.24 -2.82
CA SER A 73 4.07 5.48 -3.43
C SER A 73 3.73 5.32 -4.93
N ALA A 74 4.31 4.33 -5.60
CA ALA A 74 4.03 4.03 -7.01
C ALA A 74 2.78 3.13 -7.22
N LEU A 75 2.23 2.52 -6.16
CA LEU A 75 1.18 1.49 -6.28
C LEU A 75 -0.07 1.98 -7.01
N LYS A 76 -0.61 3.14 -6.64
CA LYS A 76 -1.84 3.68 -7.24
C LYS A 76 -1.67 4.02 -8.71
N PHE A 77 -0.56 4.69 -9.05
CA PHE A 77 -0.26 5.03 -10.44
C PHE A 77 0.00 3.77 -11.28
N SER A 78 0.74 2.80 -10.77
CA SER A 78 0.95 1.52 -11.43
C SER A 78 -0.36 0.78 -11.69
N ALA A 79 -1.26 0.75 -10.73
CA ALA A 79 -2.57 0.13 -10.87
C ALA A 79 -3.44 0.82 -11.94
N TYR A 80 -3.40 2.15 -11.98
CA TYR A 80 -4.04 2.94 -13.06
C TYR A 80 -3.48 2.55 -14.43
N LEU A 81 -2.15 2.44 -14.56
CA LEU A 81 -1.52 2.03 -15.82
C LEU A 81 -1.88 0.59 -16.21
N VAL A 82 -1.95 -0.33 -15.25
CA VAL A 82 -2.41 -1.71 -15.50
C VAL A 82 -3.80 -1.73 -16.11
N ASP A 83 -4.74 -0.97 -15.54
CA ASP A 83 -6.11 -0.89 -16.04
C ASP A 83 -6.18 -0.20 -17.42
N LEU A 84 -5.43 0.89 -17.61
CA LEU A 84 -5.41 1.68 -18.86
C LEU A 84 -4.81 0.90 -20.02
N LEU A 85 -3.66 0.25 -19.82
CA LEU A 85 -2.88 -0.42 -20.86
C LEU A 85 -3.27 -1.90 -21.01
N LYS A 86 -4.15 -2.43 -20.16
CA LYS A 86 -4.50 -3.86 -20.08
C LYS A 86 -3.28 -4.76 -19.87
N ALA A 87 -2.27 -4.24 -19.17
CA ALA A 87 -1.03 -4.93 -18.86
C ALA A 87 -1.22 -5.93 -17.69
N LYS A 88 -0.25 -6.82 -17.52
CA LYS A 88 -0.17 -7.69 -16.33
C LYS A 88 0.40 -6.90 -15.15
N GLY A 89 -0.22 -7.05 -13.98
CA GLY A 89 0.13 -6.39 -12.75
C GLY A 89 -1.09 -6.32 -11.82
N ASN A 90 -0.94 -5.65 -10.68
CA ASN A 90 -2.02 -5.43 -9.75
C ASN A 90 -2.89 -4.25 -10.21
N ASN A 91 -4.17 -4.51 -10.47
CA ASN A 91 -5.13 -3.50 -10.92
C ASN A 91 -5.60 -2.59 -9.77
N THR A 92 -6.33 -1.53 -10.12
CA THR A 92 -6.83 -0.54 -9.15
C THR A 92 -7.69 -1.17 -8.05
N LYS A 93 -8.53 -2.15 -8.37
CA LYS A 93 -9.35 -2.83 -7.37
C LYS A 93 -8.49 -3.57 -6.35
N SER A 94 -7.51 -4.35 -6.81
CA SER A 94 -6.61 -5.12 -5.94
C SER A 94 -5.77 -4.20 -5.04
N ILE A 95 -5.22 -3.12 -5.59
CA ILE A 95 -4.40 -2.17 -4.82
C ILE A 95 -5.25 -1.42 -3.79
N ASN A 96 -6.43 -0.95 -4.14
CA ASN A 96 -7.31 -0.26 -3.19
C ASN A 96 -7.69 -1.17 -2.02
N SER A 97 -8.07 -2.42 -2.29
CA SER A 97 -8.39 -3.39 -1.23
C SER A 97 -7.18 -3.72 -0.37
N ALA A 98 -5.98 -3.88 -0.95
CA ALA A 98 -4.76 -4.16 -0.19
C ALA A 98 -4.29 -2.97 0.67
N MET A 99 -4.52 -1.73 0.21
CA MET A 99 -4.17 -0.51 0.96
C MET A 99 -5.16 -0.19 2.08
N ASN A 100 -6.40 -0.64 1.98
CA ASN A 100 -7.43 -0.47 3.00
C ASN A 100 -7.40 -1.65 3.97
N LYS A 101 -6.92 -1.44 5.21
CA LYS A 101 -6.75 -2.51 6.21
C LYS A 101 -8.06 -3.21 6.58
N PHE A 102 -9.18 -2.49 6.57
CA PHE A 102 -10.49 -3.08 6.86
C PHE A 102 -10.96 -4.00 5.73
N GLU A 103 -10.87 -3.53 4.48
CA GLU A 103 -11.20 -4.37 3.32
C GLU A 103 -10.26 -5.58 3.21
N SER A 104 -8.97 -5.36 3.37
CA SER A 104 -7.96 -6.42 3.36
C SER A 104 -8.27 -7.49 4.41
N ARG A 105 -8.60 -7.08 5.66
CA ARG A 105 -8.98 -8.00 6.73
C ARG A 105 -10.24 -8.80 6.38
N ASN A 106 -11.26 -8.15 5.84
CA ASN A 106 -12.50 -8.82 5.45
C ASN A 106 -12.29 -9.83 4.32
N ILE A 107 -11.43 -9.52 3.34
CA ILE A 107 -11.04 -10.47 2.29
C ILE A 107 -10.31 -11.67 2.91
N PHE A 108 -9.32 -11.47 3.77
CA PHE A 108 -8.63 -12.56 4.46
C PHE A 108 -9.59 -13.39 5.32
N ASN A 109 -10.48 -12.75 6.06
CA ASN A 109 -11.52 -13.43 6.82
C ASN A 109 -12.44 -14.27 5.92
N SER A 110 -12.69 -13.89 4.67
CA SER A 110 -13.55 -14.64 3.76
C SER A 110 -12.94 -15.97 3.30
N ILE A 111 -11.61 -16.05 3.23
CA ILE A 111 -10.87 -17.20 2.70
C ILE A 111 -10.11 -18.00 3.77
N SER A 112 -9.86 -17.43 4.95
CA SER A 112 -9.17 -18.08 6.05
C SER A 112 -10.12 -18.91 6.92
N GLU A 113 -9.64 -20.00 7.48
CA GLU A 113 -10.34 -20.73 8.54
C GLU A 113 -10.37 -19.95 9.87
N ILE A 114 -9.30 -19.22 10.14
CA ILE A 114 -9.19 -18.34 11.32
C ILE A 114 -9.79 -16.98 10.95
N LYS A 115 -10.76 -16.53 11.74
CA LYS A 115 -11.41 -15.22 11.59
C LYS A 115 -10.91 -14.27 12.67
N ILE A 116 -10.48 -13.09 12.27
CA ILE A 116 -10.07 -12.02 13.16
C ILE A 116 -11.22 -11.01 13.27
N GLN A 117 -11.73 -10.80 14.48
CA GLN A 117 -12.77 -9.81 14.69
C GLN A 117 -12.23 -8.41 14.39
N ASN A 118 -13.00 -7.60 13.69
CA ASN A 118 -12.59 -6.26 13.33
C ASN A 118 -13.79 -5.34 13.12
N ALA A 119 -13.60 -4.05 13.35
CA ALA A 119 -14.61 -3.02 13.11
C ALA A 119 -13.98 -1.69 12.72
N ILE A 120 -14.71 -0.88 11.97
CA ILE A 120 -14.42 0.56 11.84
C ILE A 120 -14.96 1.25 13.09
N VAL A 121 -14.15 2.11 13.69
CA VAL A 121 -14.52 2.87 14.89
C VAL A 121 -14.34 4.37 14.64
N LYS A 122 -15.27 5.17 15.16
CA LYS A 122 -15.29 6.63 15.01
C LYS A 122 -15.31 7.35 16.33
N THR A 123 -15.74 6.67 17.39
CA THR A 123 -15.89 7.24 18.73
C THR A 123 -15.17 6.36 19.77
N ILE A 124 -14.93 6.93 20.95
CA ILE A 124 -14.38 6.18 22.08
C ILE A 124 -15.36 5.10 22.54
N GLU A 125 -16.64 5.35 22.42
CA GLU A 125 -17.70 4.41 22.75
C GLU A 125 -17.69 3.19 21.84
N ASP A 126 -17.44 3.37 20.54
CA ASP A 126 -17.27 2.25 19.59
C ASP A 126 -16.08 1.36 19.99
N ILE A 127 -14.97 1.99 20.38
CA ILE A 127 -13.77 1.29 20.83
C ILE A 127 -14.03 0.52 22.12
N ASP A 128 -14.69 1.13 23.10
CA ASP A 128 -15.01 0.50 24.38
C ASP A 128 -15.94 -0.69 24.19
N LEU A 129 -16.95 -0.55 23.34
CA LEU A 129 -17.86 -1.65 22.99
C LEU A 129 -17.09 -2.83 22.39
N PHE A 130 -16.23 -2.57 21.42
CA PHE A 130 -15.42 -3.63 20.80
C PHE A 130 -14.51 -4.34 21.80
N LEU A 131 -13.85 -3.58 22.70
CA LEU A 131 -12.99 -4.14 23.74
C LEU A 131 -13.75 -5.02 24.73
N ASN A 132 -14.97 -4.64 25.10
CA ASN A 132 -15.81 -5.41 26.01
C ASN A 132 -16.22 -6.78 25.41
N GLU A 133 -16.36 -6.85 24.08
CA GLU A 133 -16.74 -8.08 23.37
C GLU A 133 -15.54 -8.96 23.03
N ASN A 134 -14.40 -8.36 22.66
CA ASN A 134 -13.27 -9.06 22.05
C ASN A 134 -11.98 -9.02 22.88
N GLY A 135 -11.97 -8.26 23.99
CA GLY A 135 -10.78 -8.13 24.86
C GLY A 135 -9.67 -7.28 24.24
N THR A 136 -8.43 -7.66 24.53
CA THR A 136 -7.25 -6.94 24.03
C THR A 136 -7.29 -6.80 22.51
N SER A 137 -7.05 -5.60 22.02
CA SER A 137 -7.20 -5.27 20.61
C SER A 137 -6.09 -4.35 20.11
N VAL A 138 -5.99 -4.21 18.80
CA VAL A 138 -5.10 -3.27 18.12
C VAL A 138 -5.93 -2.21 17.41
N LEU A 139 -5.65 -0.96 17.70
CA LEU A 139 -6.27 0.20 17.06
C LEU A 139 -5.25 0.87 16.12
N LYS A 140 -5.66 1.15 14.89
CA LYS A 140 -4.79 1.70 13.85
C LYS A 140 -5.59 2.44 12.77
N PRO A 141 -4.99 3.38 12.02
CA PRO A 141 -5.65 4.01 10.89
C PRO A 141 -5.89 2.99 9.76
N ILE A 142 -6.98 3.16 9.00
CA ILE A 142 -7.32 2.28 7.86
C ILE A 142 -6.21 2.30 6.81
N TYR A 143 -5.64 3.48 6.54
CA TYR A 143 -4.52 3.65 5.61
C TYR A 143 -3.23 3.93 6.37
N GLY A 144 -2.08 3.68 5.74
CA GLY A 144 -0.75 3.95 6.28
C GLY A 144 0.14 2.71 6.32
N THR A 145 1.46 2.96 6.44
CA THR A 145 2.52 1.95 6.39
C THR A 145 3.50 2.11 7.55
N ALA A 146 4.43 1.16 7.68
CA ALA A 146 5.56 1.18 8.61
C ALA A 146 5.16 1.25 10.10
N SER A 147 4.04 0.62 10.48
CA SER A 147 3.52 0.55 11.86
C SER A 147 3.36 1.90 12.56
N LYS A 148 3.30 2.99 11.78
CA LYS A 148 3.01 4.32 12.33
C LYS A 148 1.57 4.36 12.84
N SER A 149 1.39 4.95 14.02
CA SER A 149 0.05 5.13 14.62
C SER A 149 -0.70 3.80 14.89
N VAL A 150 -0.01 2.77 15.35
CA VAL A 150 -0.59 1.48 15.77
C VAL A 150 -0.45 1.35 17.28
N ILE A 151 -1.55 1.11 17.99
CA ILE A 151 -1.54 0.93 19.43
C ILE A 151 -2.27 -0.35 19.84
N LYS A 152 -1.68 -1.07 20.80
CA LYS A 152 -2.33 -2.19 21.50
C LYS A 152 -3.07 -1.62 22.70
N ILE A 153 -4.35 -1.99 22.84
CA ILE A 153 -5.23 -1.47 23.88
C ILE A 153 -5.93 -2.61 24.62
N HIS A 154 -6.08 -2.43 25.95
CA HIS A 154 -6.78 -3.37 26.82
C HIS A 154 -8.08 -2.80 27.36
N SER A 155 -8.08 -1.51 27.66
CA SER A 155 -9.24 -0.77 28.14
C SER A 155 -9.10 0.72 27.81
N ILE A 156 -10.21 1.41 27.66
CA ILE A 156 -10.18 2.88 27.48
C ILE A 156 -9.57 3.55 28.72
N LYS A 157 -9.86 3.06 29.92
CA LYS A 157 -9.34 3.65 31.17
C LYS A 157 -7.81 3.71 31.20
N GLU A 158 -7.13 2.67 30.74
CA GLU A 158 -5.66 2.59 30.76
C GLU A 158 -5.01 3.28 29.55
N ASN A 159 -5.71 3.32 28.42
CA ASN A 159 -5.16 3.77 27.16
C ASN A 159 -5.74 5.12 26.67
N LYS A 160 -6.53 5.83 27.50
CA LYS A 160 -7.29 7.02 27.08
C LYS A 160 -6.48 8.05 26.31
N THR A 161 -5.35 8.48 26.87
CA THR A 161 -4.50 9.51 26.26
C THR A 161 -3.93 9.05 24.91
N ALA A 162 -3.55 7.77 24.78
CA ALA A 162 -3.03 7.24 23.53
C ALA A 162 -4.12 7.12 22.45
N VAL A 163 -5.34 6.74 22.85
CA VAL A 163 -6.50 6.65 21.95
C VAL A 163 -6.90 8.05 21.47
N GLU A 164 -7.07 9.04 22.37
CA GLU A 164 -7.41 10.41 22.03
C GLU A 164 -6.38 11.02 21.08
N LYS A 165 -5.10 10.82 21.36
CA LYS A 165 -4.01 11.28 20.48
C LYS A 165 -4.10 10.62 19.10
N LEU A 166 -4.29 9.30 19.03
CA LEU A 166 -4.40 8.60 17.76
C LEU A 166 -5.60 9.10 16.93
N MET A 167 -6.76 9.29 17.58
CA MET A 167 -7.96 9.84 16.94
C MET A 167 -7.73 11.27 16.42
N GLN A 168 -6.99 12.09 17.15
CA GLN A 168 -6.62 13.44 16.73
C GLN A 168 -5.63 13.40 15.55
N ASP A 169 -4.57 12.61 15.65
CA ASP A 169 -3.50 12.49 14.62
C ASP A 169 -4.03 11.91 13.30
N CYS A 170 -5.13 11.15 13.35
CA CYS A 170 -5.76 10.49 12.20
C CYS A 170 -7.18 11.02 11.91
N SER A 171 -7.46 12.29 12.23
CA SER A 171 -8.80 12.90 12.09
C SER A 171 -9.28 12.99 10.63
N ASP A 172 -8.41 12.80 9.66
CA ASP A 172 -8.68 12.81 8.21
C ASP A 172 -9.11 11.44 7.66
N GLN A 173 -9.07 10.39 8.48
CA GLN A 173 -9.42 9.02 8.08
C GLN A 173 -10.07 8.22 9.20
N ASP A 174 -10.78 7.15 8.82
CA ASP A 174 -11.35 6.22 9.79
C ASP A 174 -10.26 5.37 10.48
N LEU A 175 -10.56 4.90 11.68
CA LEU A 175 -9.74 3.92 12.40
C LEU A 175 -10.37 2.53 12.29
N ILE A 176 -9.52 1.52 12.27
CA ILE A 176 -9.91 0.12 12.41
C ILE A 176 -9.42 -0.40 13.76
N ILE A 177 -10.27 -1.14 14.45
CA ILE A 177 -9.92 -1.96 15.61
C ILE A 177 -9.98 -3.43 15.22
N GLU A 178 -9.00 -4.21 15.66
CA GLU A 178 -8.95 -5.66 15.44
C GLU A 178 -8.60 -6.35 16.75
N GLU A 179 -9.14 -7.56 16.98
CA GLU A 179 -8.70 -8.37 18.11
C GLU A 179 -7.18 -8.61 18.03
N PHE A 180 -6.50 -8.60 19.19
CA PHE A 180 -5.08 -8.87 19.25
C PHE A 180 -4.85 -10.39 19.20
N VAL A 181 -4.10 -10.83 18.21
CA VAL A 181 -3.66 -12.24 18.12
C VAL A 181 -2.31 -12.36 18.82
N ASP A 182 -2.27 -13.17 19.87
CA ASP A 182 -1.02 -13.48 20.56
C ASP A 182 -0.23 -14.55 19.80
N GLY A 183 1.09 -14.44 19.79
CA GLY A 183 1.96 -15.39 19.10
C GLY A 183 3.24 -14.78 18.57
N SER A 184 4.04 -15.62 17.91
CA SER A 184 5.24 -15.18 17.21
C SER A 184 4.88 -14.54 15.88
N GLU A 185 5.51 -13.41 15.57
CA GLU A 185 5.32 -12.70 14.30
C GLU A 185 6.27 -13.28 13.24
N TYR A 186 5.73 -13.56 12.07
CA TYR A 186 6.48 -14.02 10.92
C TYR A 186 6.16 -13.16 9.70
N ALA A 187 7.17 -12.83 8.90
CA ALA A 187 7.00 -12.25 7.57
C ALA A 187 7.12 -13.37 6.52
N LEU A 188 6.15 -13.42 5.62
CA LEU A 188 6.19 -14.30 4.45
C LEU A 188 6.31 -13.42 3.21
N GLU A 189 7.36 -13.65 2.43
CA GLU A 189 7.57 -13.01 1.14
C GLU A 189 7.55 -14.06 0.03
N GLY A 190 6.92 -13.75 -1.08
CA GLY A 190 6.82 -14.67 -2.21
C GLY A 190 6.30 -13.96 -3.47
N ASN A 191 6.47 -14.61 -4.60
CA ASN A 191 5.96 -14.19 -5.92
C ASN A 191 4.88 -15.15 -6.40
#